data_e7282016cb563404a885d09b5bda41c2
#
_entry.id   e7282016cb563404a885d09b5bda41c2
#
_cell.length_a   1.000
_cell.length_b   1.000
_cell.length_c   1.000
_cell.angle_alpha   90.00
_cell.angle_beta   90.00
_cell.angle_gamma   90.00
#
_symmetry.space_group_name_H-M   'P 1'
#
loop_
_entity.id
_entity.type
_entity.pdbx_description
1 polymer ?
#
loop_
_entity_poly.entity_id
_entity_poly.type
_entity_poly.pdbx_seq_one_letter_code
_entity_poly.pdbx_strand_id
1 'polypeptide(L)'
;EVERLNNELKLRFPASPVLGYSIQTMHRALDNLQISLGIGRDEEVGPFIFFGGGGSTADILTDRQVAIPPLNTALARHLIERSHASQVMRERSENYKQELTILSRWLVAISQLSSQYPSISGLELNAMRGNSGDFLVLGVAGQTAESITPTFKAYPVELEQNIRNHK
;
A
#
# COMPACT_ATOMS: atom_id res chain seq x y z
N GLU A 1 -23.50 -22.26 -3.14
CA GLU A 1 -22.52 -21.46 -2.38
C GLU A 1 -22.96 -20.00 -2.28
N VAL A 2 -23.34 -19.33 -3.38
CA VAL A 2 -23.84 -17.92 -3.37
C VAL A 2 -25.09 -17.78 -2.49
N GLU A 3 -26.04 -18.71 -2.56
CA GLU A 3 -27.22 -18.68 -1.70
C GLU A 3 -26.88 -18.83 -0.22
N ARG A 4 -25.93 -19.70 0.12
CA ARG A 4 -25.44 -19.88 1.48
C ARG A 4 -24.83 -18.59 2.02
N LEU A 5 -23.95 -17.96 1.25
CA LEU A 5 -23.33 -16.68 1.58
C LEU A 5 -24.38 -15.58 1.77
N ASN A 6 -25.38 -15.53 0.88
CA ASN A 6 -26.43 -14.53 0.96
C ASN A 6 -27.26 -14.67 2.25
N ASN A 7 -27.58 -15.90 2.64
CA ASN A 7 -28.31 -16.17 3.87
C ASN A 7 -27.47 -15.82 5.12
N GLU A 8 -26.19 -16.16 5.11
CA GLU A 8 -25.28 -15.82 6.20
C GLU A 8 -25.09 -14.31 6.35
N LEU A 9 -24.95 -13.57 5.25
CA LEU A 9 -24.85 -12.11 5.25
C LEU A 9 -26.13 -11.44 5.75
N LYS A 10 -27.31 -11.92 5.35
CA LYS A 10 -28.59 -11.41 5.85
C LYS A 10 -28.76 -11.61 7.35
N LEU A 11 -28.26 -12.71 7.90
CA LEU A 11 -28.29 -12.97 9.33
C LEU A 11 -27.34 -12.05 10.11
N ARG A 12 -26.14 -11.81 9.58
CA ARG A 12 -25.14 -10.98 10.25
C ARG A 12 -25.37 -9.48 10.08
N PHE A 13 -25.93 -9.08 8.93
CA PHE A 13 -26.09 -7.67 8.55
C PHE A 13 -27.50 -7.41 8.00
N PRO A 14 -28.56 -7.55 8.82
CA PRO A 14 -29.97 -7.47 8.37
C PRO A 14 -30.31 -6.10 7.77
N ALA A 15 -29.64 -5.03 8.17
CA ALA A 15 -29.88 -3.67 7.69
C ALA A 15 -29.08 -3.32 6.42
N SER A 16 -28.18 -4.20 5.95
CA SER A 16 -27.31 -3.93 4.81
C SER A 16 -27.67 -4.85 3.63
N PRO A 17 -28.37 -4.35 2.60
CA PRO A 17 -28.69 -5.18 1.44
C PRO A 17 -27.44 -5.57 0.65
N VAL A 18 -27.36 -6.84 0.25
CA VAL A 18 -26.34 -7.31 -0.69
C VAL A 18 -26.72 -6.84 -2.09
N LEU A 19 -25.96 -5.93 -2.67
CA LEU A 19 -26.21 -5.36 -3.99
C LEU A 19 -25.71 -6.24 -5.14
N GLY A 20 -24.74 -7.14 -4.86
CA GLY A 20 -24.17 -8.03 -5.86
C GLY A 20 -22.96 -8.78 -5.33
N TYR A 21 -22.41 -9.62 -6.18
CA TYR A 21 -21.19 -10.40 -5.92
C TYR A 21 -20.18 -10.16 -7.04
N SER A 22 -18.91 -10.02 -6.67
CA SER A 22 -17.80 -10.03 -7.60
C SER A 22 -17.13 -11.39 -7.57
N ILE A 23 -16.96 -12.00 -8.74
CA ILE A 23 -16.26 -13.27 -8.90
C ILE A 23 -14.94 -12.96 -9.60
N GLN A 24 -13.83 -13.33 -8.96
CA GLN A 24 -12.49 -13.13 -9.52
C GLN A 24 -11.64 -14.39 -9.37
N THR A 25 -10.61 -14.50 -10.20
CA THR A 25 -9.67 -15.62 -10.13
C THR A 25 -8.99 -15.64 -8.77
N MET A 26 -8.96 -16.81 -8.16
CA MET A 26 -8.21 -17.00 -6.92
C MET A 26 -6.73 -17.15 -7.25
N HIS A 27 -5.95 -16.16 -6.88
CA HIS A 27 -4.49 -16.20 -7.02
C HIS A 27 -3.87 -16.77 -5.74
N ARG A 28 -2.95 -17.72 -5.91
CA ARG A 28 -2.15 -18.26 -4.82
C ARG A 28 -0.72 -17.76 -4.99
N ALA A 29 -0.20 -17.08 -3.99
CA ALA A 29 1.22 -16.75 -3.97
C ALA A 29 2.05 -18.03 -3.83
N LEU A 30 3.12 -18.16 -4.62
CA LEU A 30 4.02 -19.31 -4.55
C LEU A 30 4.67 -19.45 -3.17
N ASP A 31 4.99 -18.33 -2.56
CA ASP A 31 5.65 -18.22 -1.25
C ASP A 31 4.78 -17.51 -0.21
N ASN A 32 3.48 -17.33 -0.53
CA ASN A 32 2.52 -16.60 0.29
C ASN A 32 2.95 -15.18 0.68
N LEU A 33 3.91 -14.58 -0.06
CA LEU A 33 4.33 -13.23 0.23
C LEU A 33 3.30 -12.24 -0.29
N GLN A 34 2.57 -11.68 0.65
CA GLN A 34 1.69 -10.54 0.43
C GLN A 34 2.30 -9.32 1.11
N ILE A 35 2.09 -8.17 0.50
CA ILE A 35 2.51 -6.87 1.01
C ILE A 35 1.31 -5.94 1.11
N SER A 36 1.39 -5.03 2.08
CA SER A 36 0.45 -3.93 2.25
C SER A 36 1.22 -2.61 2.25
N LEU A 37 0.72 -1.63 1.50
CA LEU A 37 1.30 -0.29 1.44
C LEU A 37 0.20 0.74 1.23
N GLY A 38 0.45 1.97 1.68
CA GLY A 38 -0.61 2.98 1.55
C GLY A 38 -0.37 4.26 2.33
N ILE A 39 -1.49 4.95 2.55
CA ILE A 39 -1.59 6.19 3.32
C ILE A 39 -2.36 5.88 4.60
N GLY A 40 -1.83 6.28 5.72
CA GLY A 40 -2.55 6.40 6.97
C GLY A 40 -2.54 7.84 7.45
N ARG A 41 -3.32 8.12 8.47
CA ARG A 41 -3.36 9.43 9.10
C ARG A 41 -3.38 9.29 10.62
N ASP A 42 -2.53 10.05 11.24
CA ASP A 42 -2.49 10.24 12.68
C ASP A 42 -3.03 11.64 13.00
N GLU A 43 -3.71 11.80 14.13
CA GLU A 43 -4.34 13.07 14.51
C GLU A 43 -3.31 14.15 14.85
N GLU A 44 -2.17 13.78 15.42
CA GLU A 44 -1.12 14.70 15.85
C GLU A 44 -0.07 14.93 14.77
N VAL A 45 0.38 13.84 14.10
CA VAL A 45 1.48 13.88 13.12
C VAL A 45 0.97 14.18 11.70
N GLY A 46 -0.30 13.89 11.41
CA GLY A 46 -0.87 14.04 10.07
C GLY A 46 -0.69 12.79 9.20
N PRO A 47 -0.61 12.95 7.86
CA PRO A 47 -0.52 11.82 6.96
C PRO A 47 0.84 11.13 7.05
N PHE A 48 0.83 9.80 6.94
CA PHE A 48 2.03 8.99 6.83
C PHE A 48 1.86 7.94 5.72
N ILE A 49 2.97 7.53 5.15
CA ILE A 49 3.07 6.44 4.18
C ILE A 49 3.53 5.19 4.93
N PHE A 50 2.91 4.05 4.66
CA PHE A 50 3.31 2.80 5.28
C PHE A 50 3.64 1.72 4.24
N PHE A 51 4.49 0.78 4.65
CA PHE A 51 4.85 -0.43 3.93
C PHE A 51 5.09 -1.58 4.91
N GLY A 52 4.65 -2.79 4.56
CA GLY A 52 4.91 -3.98 5.38
C GLY A 52 4.32 -5.25 4.80
N GLY A 53 4.32 -6.30 5.59
CA GLY A 53 3.65 -7.56 5.28
C GLY A 53 2.13 -7.36 5.18
N GLY A 54 1.51 -8.09 4.26
CA GLY A 54 0.07 -8.10 4.03
C GLY A 54 -0.56 -9.46 4.30
N GLY A 55 -1.88 -9.56 4.12
CA GLY A 55 -2.64 -10.79 4.31
C GLY A 55 -2.70 -11.24 5.77
N SER A 56 -2.87 -12.54 5.99
CA SER A 56 -2.97 -13.15 7.32
C SER A 56 -1.71 -13.00 8.18
N THR A 57 -0.58 -12.63 7.59
CA THR A 57 0.68 -12.37 8.31
C THR A 57 0.78 -10.95 8.85
N ALA A 58 -0.01 -10.01 8.33
CA ALA A 58 -0.01 -8.62 8.78
C ALA A 58 -0.43 -8.47 10.26
N ASP A 59 -1.36 -9.32 10.71
CA ASP A 59 -1.87 -9.31 12.09
C ASP A 59 -0.90 -9.94 13.10
N ILE A 60 0.01 -10.80 12.63
CA ILE A 60 0.94 -11.56 13.49
C ILE A 60 2.28 -10.82 13.61
N LEU A 61 2.70 -10.17 12.54
CA LEU A 61 3.95 -9.43 12.47
C LEU A 61 3.60 -7.95 12.34
N THR A 62 3.74 -7.18 13.39
CA THR A 62 3.64 -5.70 13.39
C THR A 62 4.78 -5.08 12.53
N ASP A 63 4.91 -5.51 11.29
CA ASP A 63 6.01 -5.15 10.37
C ASP A 63 5.72 -3.88 9.56
N ARG A 64 4.81 -3.04 10.01
CA ARG A 64 4.55 -1.78 9.30
C ARG A 64 5.65 -0.77 9.56
N GLN A 65 6.41 -0.47 8.51
CA GLN A 65 7.33 0.66 8.50
C GLN A 65 6.58 1.90 8.04
N VAL A 66 6.87 3.04 8.66
CA VAL A 66 6.18 4.30 8.34
C VAL A 66 7.17 5.41 8.00
N ALA A 67 6.74 6.33 7.13
CA ALA A 67 7.49 7.52 6.79
C ALA A 67 6.53 8.69 6.50
N ILE A 68 6.99 9.92 6.73
CA ILE A 68 6.21 11.13 6.48
C ILE A 68 6.36 11.53 5.01
N PRO A 69 5.25 11.79 4.27
CA PRO A 69 5.33 12.31 2.91
C PRO A 69 5.88 13.75 2.88
N PRO A 70 6.48 14.20 1.75
CA PRO A 70 6.65 13.49 0.50
C PRO A 70 7.88 12.58 0.49
N LEU A 71 7.76 11.41 -0.17
CA LEU A 71 8.86 10.49 -0.35
C LEU A 71 9.52 10.70 -1.73
N ASN A 72 10.85 10.61 -1.75
CA ASN A 72 11.62 10.38 -2.96
C ASN A 72 11.98 8.89 -3.06
N THR A 73 12.60 8.49 -4.18
CA THR A 73 12.98 7.07 -4.41
C THR A 73 13.93 6.51 -3.35
N ALA A 74 14.84 7.32 -2.82
CA ALA A 74 15.78 6.89 -1.79
C ALA A 74 15.08 6.61 -0.46
N LEU A 75 14.18 7.50 -0.03
CA LEU A 75 13.37 7.33 1.18
C LEU A 75 12.40 6.16 1.05
N ALA A 76 11.77 6.01 -0.12
CA ALA A 76 10.89 4.87 -0.39
C ALA A 76 11.64 3.53 -0.31
N ARG A 77 12.85 3.46 -0.91
CA ARG A 77 13.73 2.28 -0.78
C ARG A 77 14.07 1.98 0.67
N HIS A 78 14.51 3.00 1.41
CA HIS A 78 14.87 2.84 2.81
C HIS A 78 13.68 2.33 3.65
N LEU A 79 12.47 2.84 3.40
CA LEU A 79 11.26 2.37 4.05
C LEU A 79 11.02 0.88 3.80
N ILE A 80 11.14 0.43 2.53
CA ILE A 80 10.97 -0.97 2.15
C ILE A 80 12.03 -1.84 2.82
N GLU A 81 13.31 -1.47 2.70
CA GLU A 81 14.45 -2.28 3.15
C GLU A 81 14.48 -2.54 4.66
N ARG A 82 13.79 -1.72 5.44
CA ARG A 82 13.65 -1.89 6.89
C ARG A 82 12.59 -2.90 7.29
N SER A 83 11.72 -3.32 6.36
CA SER A 83 10.63 -4.24 6.65
C SER A 83 11.08 -5.71 6.63
N HIS A 84 10.39 -6.53 7.39
CA HIS A 84 10.58 -7.99 7.34
C HIS A 84 10.15 -8.55 5.97
N ALA A 85 9.10 -7.99 5.36
CA ALA A 85 8.68 -8.37 4.01
C ALA A 85 9.84 -8.23 3.00
N SER A 86 10.64 -7.15 3.10
CA SER A 86 11.83 -6.96 2.25
C SER A 86 12.92 -7.98 2.53
N GLN A 87 13.10 -8.41 3.78
CA GLN A 87 14.05 -9.46 4.11
C GLN A 87 13.64 -10.78 3.45
N VAL A 88 12.36 -11.17 3.55
CA VAL A 88 11.83 -12.38 2.89
C VAL A 88 12.00 -12.29 1.37
N MET A 89 11.73 -11.14 0.76
CA MET A 89 11.94 -10.92 -0.68
C MET A 89 13.41 -11.14 -1.06
N ARG A 90 14.34 -10.57 -0.29
CA ARG A 90 15.79 -10.68 -0.54
C ARG A 90 16.29 -12.12 -0.47
N GLU A 91 15.77 -12.91 0.47
CA GLU A 91 16.16 -14.30 0.67
C GLU A 91 15.57 -15.24 -0.38
N ARG A 92 14.39 -14.92 -0.93
CA ARG A 92 13.60 -15.85 -1.76
C ARG A 92 13.45 -15.41 -3.22
N SER A 93 13.93 -14.22 -3.60
CA SER A 93 13.75 -13.70 -4.96
C SER A 93 15.08 -13.48 -5.67
N GLU A 94 15.19 -14.06 -6.85
CA GLU A 94 16.26 -13.73 -7.81
C GLU A 94 16.07 -12.32 -8.42
N ASN A 95 14.84 -11.79 -8.37
CA ASN A 95 14.43 -10.52 -8.97
C ASN A 95 14.33 -9.38 -7.94
N TYR A 96 14.89 -9.52 -6.75
CA TYR A 96 14.75 -8.54 -5.65
C TYR A 96 15.00 -7.08 -6.06
N LYS A 97 16.01 -6.82 -6.90
CA LYS A 97 16.31 -5.43 -7.36
C LYS A 97 15.17 -4.84 -8.20
N GLN A 98 14.54 -5.65 -9.04
CA GLN A 98 13.39 -5.26 -9.84
C GLN A 98 12.17 -5.02 -8.95
N GLU A 99 11.89 -5.93 -8.06
CA GLU A 99 10.82 -5.84 -7.07
C GLU A 99 10.94 -4.56 -6.23
N LEU A 100 12.13 -4.30 -5.68
CA LEU A 100 12.42 -3.09 -4.93
C LEU A 100 12.19 -1.81 -5.75
N THR A 101 12.52 -1.85 -7.04
CA THR A 101 12.32 -0.71 -7.95
C THR A 101 10.82 -0.45 -8.19
N ILE A 102 10.03 -1.51 -8.41
CA ILE A 102 8.58 -1.39 -8.61
C ILE A 102 7.91 -0.82 -7.36
N LEU A 103 8.19 -1.41 -6.19
CA LEU A 103 7.59 -0.98 -4.92
C LEU A 103 7.99 0.44 -4.54
N SER A 104 9.24 0.82 -4.80
CA SER A 104 9.69 2.20 -4.56
C SER A 104 8.93 3.22 -5.40
N ARG A 105 8.65 2.90 -6.68
CA ARG A 105 7.83 3.75 -7.55
C ARG A 105 6.39 3.86 -7.05
N TRP A 106 5.80 2.76 -6.58
CA TRP A 106 4.46 2.77 -6.01
C TRP A 106 4.39 3.66 -4.77
N LEU A 107 5.35 3.52 -3.84
CA LEU A 107 5.40 4.35 -2.63
C LEU A 107 5.58 5.84 -2.94
N VAL A 108 6.41 6.19 -3.92
CA VAL A 108 6.57 7.58 -4.38
C VAL A 108 5.25 8.11 -4.95
N ALA A 109 4.56 7.33 -5.80
CA ALA A 109 3.29 7.74 -6.39
C ALA A 109 2.20 7.91 -5.30
N ILE A 110 2.10 6.99 -4.35
CA ILE A 110 1.17 7.07 -3.22
C ILE A 110 1.49 8.28 -2.35
N SER A 111 2.77 8.56 -2.12
CA SER A 111 3.20 9.74 -1.37
C SER A 111 2.85 11.05 -2.05
N GLN A 112 2.98 11.12 -3.39
CA GLN A 112 2.52 12.26 -4.18
C GLN A 112 1.00 12.42 -4.11
N LEU A 113 0.27 11.31 -4.22
CA LEU A 113 -1.19 11.31 -4.07
C LEU A 113 -1.62 11.88 -2.71
N SER A 114 -0.98 11.46 -1.61
CA SER A 114 -1.23 12.00 -0.27
C SER A 114 -1.01 13.51 -0.18
N SER A 115 0.00 14.02 -0.87
CA SER A 115 0.33 15.44 -0.86
C SER A 115 -0.59 16.28 -1.74
N GLN A 116 -1.05 15.73 -2.87
CA GLN A 116 -1.92 16.41 -3.83
C GLN A 116 -3.39 16.39 -3.41
N TYR A 117 -3.81 15.35 -2.71
CA TYR A 117 -5.20 15.15 -2.30
C TYR A 117 -5.32 14.95 -0.79
N PRO A 118 -5.24 16.03 0.00
CA PRO A 118 -5.30 15.96 1.47
C PRO A 118 -6.60 15.36 2.02
N SER A 119 -7.67 15.35 1.21
CA SER A 119 -8.94 14.71 1.56
C SER A 119 -8.85 13.17 1.66
N ILE A 120 -7.80 12.55 1.10
CA ILE A 120 -7.56 11.12 1.29
C ILE A 120 -7.01 10.92 2.71
N SER A 121 -7.85 10.40 3.59
CA SER A 121 -7.50 10.12 4.98
C SER A 121 -6.88 8.73 5.16
N GLY A 122 -7.17 7.80 4.26
CA GLY A 122 -6.62 6.46 4.24
C GLY A 122 -6.62 5.86 2.85
N LEU A 123 -5.58 5.12 2.52
CA LEU A 123 -5.48 4.31 1.32
C LEU A 123 -4.66 3.06 1.67
N GLU A 124 -5.21 1.90 1.43
CA GLU A 124 -4.49 0.64 1.58
C GLU A 124 -4.54 -0.14 0.29
N LEU A 125 -3.38 -0.55 -0.18
CA LEU A 125 -3.18 -1.36 -1.36
C LEU A 125 -2.54 -2.67 -0.91
N ASN A 126 -3.24 -3.77 -1.17
CA ASN A 126 -2.76 -5.12 -0.90
C ASN A 126 -2.32 -5.76 -2.20
N ALA A 127 -1.10 -6.25 -2.23
CA ALA A 127 -0.52 -6.89 -3.40
C ALA A 127 0.18 -8.19 -3.03
N MET A 128 0.29 -9.05 -4.03
CA MET A 128 0.96 -10.33 -3.95
C MET A 128 2.11 -10.38 -4.94
N ARG A 129 3.23 -10.94 -4.52
CA ARG A 129 4.37 -11.16 -5.40
C ARG A 129 4.03 -12.21 -6.46
N GLY A 130 4.28 -11.87 -7.74
CA GLY A 130 4.21 -12.77 -8.87
C GLY A 130 5.52 -13.54 -9.10
N ASN A 131 5.53 -14.40 -10.13
CA ASN A 131 6.66 -15.29 -10.42
C ASN A 131 7.81 -14.60 -11.15
N SER A 132 7.54 -13.48 -11.81
CA SER A 132 8.46 -12.80 -12.72
C SER A 132 9.10 -11.54 -12.10
N GLY A 133 9.03 -11.38 -10.78
CA GLY A 133 9.49 -10.18 -10.10
C GLY A 133 8.53 -8.98 -10.28
N ASP A 134 7.28 -9.27 -10.58
CA ASP A 134 6.14 -8.35 -10.65
C ASP A 134 5.27 -8.46 -9.39
N PHE A 135 4.24 -7.62 -9.32
CA PHE A 135 3.24 -7.66 -8.26
C PHE A 135 1.84 -7.60 -8.84
N LEU A 136 0.96 -8.44 -8.31
CA LEU A 136 -0.46 -8.43 -8.59
C LEU A 136 -1.19 -7.70 -7.46
N VAL A 137 -1.93 -6.65 -7.78
CA VAL A 137 -2.79 -5.96 -6.81
C VAL A 137 -4.02 -6.82 -6.55
N LEU A 138 -4.23 -7.21 -5.31
CA LEU A 138 -5.36 -8.03 -4.86
C LEU A 138 -6.57 -7.19 -4.45
N GLY A 139 -6.31 -5.99 -3.92
CA GLY A 139 -7.36 -5.10 -3.47
C GLY A 139 -6.83 -3.72 -3.13
N VAL A 140 -7.75 -2.75 -3.22
CA VAL A 140 -7.50 -1.37 -2.81
C VAL A 140 -8.69 -0.92 -1.96
N ALA A 141 -8.41 -0.38 -0.78
CA ALA A 141 -9.39 0.27 0.08
C ALA A 141 -8.99 1.73 0.29
N GLY A 142 -9.96 2.64 0.25
CA GLY A 142 -9.71 4.06 0.44
C GLY A 142 -10.75 4.71 1.33
N GLN A 143 -10.33 5.75 2.04
CA GLN A 143 -11.17 6.59 2.89
C GLN A 143 -10.90 8.05 2.57
N THR A 144 -11.94 8.84 2.53
CA THR A 144 -11.88 10.30 2.41
C THR A 144 -12.46 10.96 3.65
N ALA A 145 -11.88 12.07 4.06
CA ALA A 145 -12.43 12.90 5.12
C ALA A 145 -12.83 14.26 4.54
N GLU A 146 -13.93 14.82 5.04
CA GLU A 146 -14.36 16.17 4.69
C GLU A 146 -13.38 17.17 5.29
N SER A 147 -12.89 18.11 4.45
CA SER A 147 -12.09 19.28 4.83
C SER A 147 -10.88 19.01 5.76
N ILE A 148 -9.76 18.64 5.15
CA ILE A 148 -8.49 18.56 5.87
C ILE A 148 -7.59 19.69 5.38
N THR A 149 -7.14 20.53 6.31
CA THR A 149 -6.09 21.54 6.00
C THR A 149 -4.80 20.78 5.68
N PRO A 150 -4.14 21.06 4.54
CA PRO A 150 -2.87 20.40 4.21
C PRO A 150 -1.83 20.70 5.29
N THR A 151 -1.34 19.65 5.94
CA THR A 151 -0.30 19.79 6.98
C THR A 151 1.10 19.95 6.36
N PHE A 152 1.27 19.55 5.09
CA PHE A 152 2.55 19.63 4.38
C PHE A 152 2.39 20.35 3.05
N LYS A 153 3.35 21.22 2.75
CA LYS A 153 3.53 21.73 1.38
C LYS A 153 4.23 20.66 0.57
N ALA A 154 3.65 20.25 -0.56
CA ALA A 154 4.34 19.40 -1.52
C ALA A 154 5.68 20.05 -1.91
N TYR A 155 6.75 19.26 -1.96
CA TYR A 155 8.01 19.75 -2.54
C TYR A 155 7.76 20.10 -4.01
N PRO A 156 8.19 21.30 -4.47
CA PRO A 156 8.09 21.63 -5.88
C PRO A 156 8.85 20.58 -6.70
N VAL A 157 8.22 20.05 -7.74
CA VAL A 157 8.83 19.07 -8.67
C VAL A 157 10.14 19.60 -9.29
N GLU A 158 10.31 20.92 -9.36
CA GLU A 158 11.49 21.63 -9.80
C GLU A 158 12.77 21.30 -9.01
N LEU A 159 12.66 20.91 -7.73
CA LEU A 159 13.82 20.52 -6.93
C LEU A 159 14.40 19.16 -7.35
N GLU A 160 13.58 18.21 -7.82
CA GLU A 160 14.08 16.94 -8.35
C GLU A 160 14.78 17.11 -9.71
N GLN A 161 14.33 18.04 -10.54
CA GLN A 161 14.97 18.34 -11.84
C GLN A 161 16.31 19.02 -11.65
N ASN A 162 16.45 19.92 -10.68
CA ASN A 162 17.73 20.60 -10.39
C ASN A 162 18.79 19.65 -9.83
N ILE A 163 18.41 18.65 -9.04
CA ILE A 163 19.34 17.65 -8.52
C ILE A 163 19.86 16.72 -9.64
N ARG A 164 19.06 16.47 -10.69
CA ARG A 164 19.48 15.65 -11.85
C ARG A 164 20.42 16.39 -12.80
N ASN A 165 20.34 17.72 -12.85
CA ASN A 165 21.14 18.54 -13.77
C ASN A 165 22.51 18.95 -13.21
N HIS A 166 22.82 18.60 -11.96
CA HIS A 166 24.11 18.88 -11.28
C HIS A 166 24.94 17.62 -11.00
N LYS A 167 24.72 16.52 -11.76
CA LYS A 167 25.58 15.33 -11.72
C LYS A 167 26.28 15.12 -13.06
#